data_9bba71ad9d63001dca13725a62015d31
#
_entry.id   9bba71ad9d63001dca13725a62015d31
#
_cell.length_a   1.000
_cell.length_b   1.000
_cell.length_c   1.000
_cell.angle_alpha   90.00
_cell.angle_beta   90.00
_cell.angle_gamma   90.00
#
_symmetry.space_group_name_H-M   'P 1'
#
loop_
_entity.id
_entity.type
_entity.pdbx_description
1 polymer ?
#
loop_
_entity_poly.entity_id
_entity_poly.type
_entity_poly.pdbx_seq_one_letter_code
_entity_poly.pdbx_strand_id
1 'polypeptide(L)'
;MTNSMGGCRKRNIAIGLVGIATLLLFALYANLRWANEVPVFNNAKETADTPAYLRVSSEAFFSRDFWANNRPPIFPLLLKVYATDRIKVVAFQTAFSTFAWGMLALSLSFSMKGLLRPLSFALILALSLERHIAGWDVVILTESLSISLLALFLAAWFWLLRGWSWGKVTVLSLVTFPWAFTRDTNGWILLMIAGLILLGVFFFKARKRYLWIALIFSVIFMLSNLSANKGNRWVFPFQNVLAQRILTDPSALAFFSNCGMPVTPELLNLAGGSSLSESRAFYTDPALESYRAWLYSAGKSCYMRWLVSRPLTSLLGPWDDFTWLLAFENVSFFYPQRYEPVLPWYAERLFYPQNMLLWLWGLTTIAALVAVWKKAWKANAAWVVFIGLCLLIYPHIFIVWHGDVSGTHRHALTVSLQFVLSFWLFGLLLLEAILTRFRVRGFV
;
A
#
# COMPACT_ATOMS: atom_id res chain seq x y z
N MET A 1 55.65 -12.11 -4.45
CA MET A 1 54.42 -12.25 -5.28
C MET A 1 53.41 -13.29 -4.76
N THR A 2 53.62 -14.01 -3.66
CA THR A 2 52.81 -15.12 -3.18
C THR A 2 51.66 -14.75 -2.26
N ASN A 3 51.53 -13.51 -1.73
CA ASN A 3 50.48 -13.11 -0.78
C ASN A 3 49.16 -12.64 -1.42
N SER A 4 49.10 -12.33 -2.73
CA SER A 4 47.88 -11.83 -3.37
C SER A 4 46.88 -12.92 -3.75
N MET A 5 47.34 -14.15 -4.05
CA MET A 5 46.46 -15.27 -4.43
C MET A 5 45.63 -15.82 -3.27
N GLY A 6 46.16 -15.83 -2.05
CA GLY A 6 45.45 -16.33 -0.86
C GLY A 6 44.29 -15.44 -0.45
N GLY A 7 44.39 -14.10 -0.64
CA GLY A 7 43.34 -13.17 -0.31
C GLY A 7 42.13 -13.22 -1.26
N CYS A 8 42.38 -13.41 -2.55
CA CYS A 8 41.32 -13.53 -3.57
C CYS A 8 40.48 -14.81 -3.37
N ARG A 9 41.15 -15.98 -3.06
CA ARG A 9 40.49 -17.27 -2.80
C ARG A 9 39.62 -17.22 -1.55
N LYS A 10 40.12 -16.64 -0.44
CA LYS A 10 39.32 -16.46 0.80
C LYS A 10 38.10 -15.57 0.58
N ARG A 11 38.25 -14.51 -0.18
CA ARG A 11 37.13 -13.59 -0.52
C ARG A 11 36.06 -14.30 -1.36
N ASN A 12 36.44 -15.12 -2.34
CA ASN A 12 35.49 -15.83 -3.19
C ASN A 12 34.75 -16.93 -2.39
N ILE A 13 35.43 -17.63 -1.46
CA ILE A 13 34.77 -18.58 -0.56
C ILE A 13 33.77 -17.88 0.34
N ALA A 14 34.11 -16.73 0.94
CA ALA A 14 33.19 -15.98 1.79
C ALA A 14 31.95 -15.47 1.02
N ILE A 15 32.12 -15.02 -0.22
CA ILE A 15 31.01 -14.60 -1.08
C ILE A 15 30.10 -15.82 -1.39
N GLY A 16 30.67 -16.96 -1.71
CA GLY A 16 29.94 -18.21 -1.95
C GLY A 16 29.12 -18.65 -0.73
N LEU A 17 29.71 -18.63 0.46
CA LEU A 17 29.02 -19.00 1.71
C LEU A 17 27.85 -18.02 2.02
N VAL A 18 28.03 -16.74 1.86
CA VAL A 18 26.96 -15.75 2.04
C VAL A 18 25.84 -15.98 1.02
N GLY A 19 26.18 -16.30 -0.24
CA GLY A 19 25.19 -16.62 -1.27
C GLY A 19 24.37 -17.87 -0.91
N ILE A 20 25.03 -18.94 -0.48
CA ILE A 20 24.36 -20.16 -0.05
C ILE A 20 23.46 -19.91 1.17
N ALA A 21 23.96 -19.20 2.19
CA ALA A 21 23.17 -18.86 3.38
C ALA A 21 21.93 -18.04 3.01
N THR A 22 22.05 -17.10 2.08
CA THR A 22 20.91 -16.29 1.58
C THR A 22 19.89 -17.17 0.87
N LEU A 23 20.33 -18.11 0.02
CA LEU A 23 19.43 -19.04 -0.67
C LEU A 23 18.73 -19.98 0.31
N LEU A 24 19.45 -20.53 1.29
CA LEU A 24 18.87 -21.40 2.33
C LEU A 24 17.84 -20.66 3.18
N LEU A 25 18.14 -19.41 3.56
CA LEU A 25 17.18 -18.57 4.31
C LEU A 25 15.94 -18.26 3.49
N PHE A 26 16.10 -17.98 2.20
CA PHE A 26 14.95 -17.76 1.31
C PHE A 26 14.13 -19.04 1.10
N ALA A 27 14.79 -20.18 0.93
CA ALA A 27 14.11 -21.48 0.81
C ALA A 27 13.34 -21.85 2.08
N LEU A 28 13.93 -21.61 3.27
CA LEU A 28 13.24 -21.77 4.54
C LEU A 28 12.01 -20.87 4.64
N TYR A 29 12.16 -19.60 4.31
CA TYR A 29 11.07 -18.63 4.27
C TYR A 29 9.92 -19.08 3.35
N ALA A 30 10.26 -19.45 2.12
CA ALA A 30 9.27 -19.91 1.15
C ALA A 30 8.56 -21.17 1.65
N ASN A 31 9.31 -22.13 2.21
CA ASN A 31 8.72 -23.35 2.77
C ASN A 31 7.78 -23.06 3.95
N LEU A 32 8.17 -22.19 4.88
CA LEU A 32 7.32 -21.80 6.02
C LEU A 32 6.00 -21.17 5.54
N ARG A 33 6.07 -20.27 4.56
CA ARG A 33 4.89 -19.62 3.99
C ARG A 33 3.96 -20.61 3.29
N TRP A 34 4.52 -21.46 2.41
CA TRP A 34 3.74 -22.46 1.69
C TRP A 34 3.16 -23.53 2.61
N ALA A 35 3.93 -24.03 3.59
CA ALA A 35 3.44 -25.01 4.56
C ALA A 35 2.25 -24.49 5.37
N ASN A 36 2.18 -23.19 5.61
CA ASN A 36 1.08 -22.54 6.32
C ASN A 36 -0.16 -22.28 5.44
N GLU A 37 0.03 -21.92 4.18
CA GLU A 37 -1.05 -21.48 3.29
C GLU A 37 -1.69 -22.61 2.49
N VAL A 38 -0.92 -23.61 2.04
CA VAL A 38 -1.43 -24.76 1.25
C VAL A 38 -2.59 -25.50 1.93
N PRO A 39 -2.60 -25.76 3.24
CA PRO A 39 -3.70 -26.46 3.90
C PRO A 39 -5.05 -25.72 3.82
N VAL A 40 -5.01 -24.39 3.61
CA VAL A 40 -6.22 -23.57 3.55
C VAL A 40 -6.64 -23.16 2.12
N PHE A 41 -5.90 -23.57 1.08
CA PHE A 41 -6.23 -23.21 -0.32
C PHE A 41 -7.63 -23.65 -0.72
N ASN A 42 -8.06 -24.86 -0.31
CA ASN A 42 -9.41 -25.35 -0.59
C ASN A 42 -10.51 -24.57 0.15
N ASN A 43 -10.15 -23.82 1.19
CA ASN A 43 -11.03 -23.00 2.00
C ASN A 43 -10.77 -21.51 1.79
N ALA A 44 -10.20 -21.13 0.65
CA ALA A 44 -9.92 -19.73 0.31
C ALA A 44 -11.15 -18.85 0.56
N LYS A 45 -10.91 -17.74 1.27
CA LYS A 45 -12.02 -16.90 1.73
C LYS A 45 -12.53 -16.00 0.62
N GLU A 46 -13.80 -16.16 0.30
CA GLU A 46 -14.55 -15.16 -0.46
C GLU A 46 -15.18 -14.13 0.48
N THR A 47 -15.32 -12.93 -0.03
CA THR A 47 -15.91 -11.79 0.68
C THR A 47 -17.12 -11.26 -0.08
N ALA A 48 -17.84 -10.31 0.50
CA ALA A 48 -18.96 -9.63 -0.17
C ALA A 48 -18.54 -8.92 -1.48
N ASP A 49 -17.25 -8.57 -1.63
CA ASP A 49 -16.73 -7.92 -2.84
C ASP A 49 -16.35 -8.89 -3.96
N THR A 50 -16.07 -10.16 -3.62
CA THR A 50 -15.59 -11.17 -4.58
C THR A 50 -16.53 -11.35 -5.78
N PRO A 51 -17.87 -11.42 -5.65
CA PRO A 51 -18.77 -11.53 -6.80
C PRO A 51 -18.66 -10.38 -7.80
N ALA A 52 -18.37 -9.16 -7.33
CA ALA A 52 -18.19 -8.01 -8.22
C ALA A 52 -16.90 -8.13 -9.06
N TYR A 53 -15.82 -8.66 -8.49
CA TYR A 53 -14.58 -8.95 -9.23
C TYR A 53 -14.77 -10.08 -10.24
N LEU A 54 -15.50 -11.15 -9.88
CA LEU A 54 -15.83 -12.25 -10.78
C LEU A 54 -16.64 -11.77 -11.98
N ARG A 55 -17.62 -10.89 -11.78
CA ARG A 55 -18.39 -10.29 -12.88
C ARG A 55 -17.49 -9.51 -13.85
N VAL A 56 -16.59 -8.66 -13.33
CA VAL A 56 -15.65 -7.92 -14.21
C VAL A 56 -14.70 -8.88 -14.93
N SER A 57 -14.29 -9.99 -14.32
CA SER A 57 -13.42 -10.98 -14.97
C SER A 57 -14.08 -11.68 -16.15
N SER A 58 -15.43 -11.73 -16.25
CA SER A 58 -16.13 -12.28 -17.38
C SER A 58 -16.16 -11.38 -18.61
N GLU A 59 -15.93 -10.06 -18.44
CA GLU A 59 -15.91 -9.10 -19.54
C GLU A 59 -14.75 -9.34 -20.51
N ALA A 60 -14.90 -8.97 -21.79
CA ALA A 60 -13.83 -9.11 -22.77
C ALA A 60 -12.63 -8.23 -22.42
N PHE A 61 -11.42 -8.77 -22.43
CA PHE A 61 -10.20 -8.07 -21.99
C PHE A 61 -9.98 -6.70 -22.66
N PHE A 62 -10.27 -6.59 -23.95
CA PHE A 62 -10.12 -5.33 -24.70
C PHE A 62 -11.36 -4.44 -24.66
N SER A 63 -12.39 -4.78 -23.88
CA SER A 63 -13.59 -3.97 -23.76
C SER A 63 -13.40 -2.80 -22.79
N ARG A 64 -14.22 -1.75 -22.98
CA ARG A 64 -14.33 -0.66 -22.01
C ARG A 64 -14.84 -1.20 -20.66
N ASP A 65 -15.74 -2.15 -20.68
CA ASP A 65 -16.40 -2.70 -19.48
C ASP A 65 -15.45 -3.50 -18.61
N PHE A 66 -14.34 -4.00 -19.16
CA PHE A 66 -13.27 -4.58 -18.36
C PHE A 66 -12.42 -3.50 -17.68
N TRP A 67 -11.97 -2.47 -18.40
CA TRP A 67 -11.01 -1.48 -17.90
C TRP A 67 -11.64 -0.33 -17.12
N ALA A 68 -12.91 0.00 -17.39
CA ALA A 68 -13.63 1.10 -16.79
C ALA A 68 -14.94 0.64 -16.11
N ASN A 69 -14.85 -0.42 -15.32
CA ASN A 69 -15.93 -0.96 -14.51
C ASN A 69 -15.88 -0.42 -13.07
N ASN A 70 -16.86 -0.85 -12.25
CA ASN A 70 -16.97 -0.52 -10.83
C ASN A 70 -15.91 -1.18 -9.93
N ARG A 71 -15.00 -1.97 -10.48
CA ARG A 71 -13.84 -2.58 -9.80
C ARG A 71 -12.55 -2.31 -10.58
N PRO A 72 -11.41 -2.11 -9.90
CA PRO A 72 -10.10 -1.98 -10.55
C PRO A 72 -9.74 -3.27 -11.31
N PRO A 73 -9.13 -3.19 -12.53
CA PRO A 73 -9.08 -4.29 -13.50
C PRO A 73 -8.02 -5.37 -13.22
N ILE A 74 -6.97 -5.09 -12.42
CA ILE A 74 -5.83 -6.02 -12.31
C ILE A 74 -6.18 -7.30 -11.57
N PHE A 75 -7.00 -7.24 -10.51
CA PHE A 75 -7.46 -8.44 -9.84
C PHE A 75 -8.47 -9.25 -10.68
N PRO A 76 -9.47 -8.65 -11.35
CA PRO A 76 -10.25 -9.31 -12.39
C PRO A 76 -9.42 -9.97 -13.49
N LEU A 77 -8.30 -9.37 -13.91
CA LEU A 77 -7.40 -9.97 -14.88
C LEU A 77 -6.78 -11.27 -14.34
N LEU A 78 -6.34 -11.28 -13.07
CA LEU A 78 -5.84 -12.48 -12.42
C LEU A 78 -6.91 -13.59 -12.38
N LEU A 79 -8.14 -13.24 -11.98
CA LEU A 79 -9.28 -14.18 -11.99
C LEU A 79 -9.55 -14.74 -13.40
N LYS A 80 -9.49 -13.89 -14.42
CA LYS A 80 -9.68 -14.29 -15.81
C LYS A 80 -8.59 -15.25 -16.30
N VAL A 81 -7.31 -14.97 -15.98
CA VAL A 81 -6.16 -15.82 -16.40
C VAL A 81 -6.29 -17.24 -15.82
N TYR A 82 -6.77 -17.35 -14.60
CA TYR A 82 -6.97 -18.66 -13.94
C TYR A 82 -8.39 -19.22 -14.08
N ALA A 83 -9.19 -18.69 -15.03
CA ALA A 83 -10.56 -19.14 -15.28
C ALA A 83 -11.42 -19.21 -14.01
N THR A 84 -11.20 -18.28 -13.07
CA THR A 84 -11.84 -18.19 -11.74
C THR A 84 -11.59 -19.37 -10.81
N ASP A 85 -10.62 -20.24 -11.12
CA ASP A 85 -10.17 -21.31 -10.25
C ASP A 85 -9.52 -20.74 -8.98
N ARG A 86 -10.23 -20.82 -7.86
CA ARG A 86 -9.84 -20.22 -6.57
C ARG A 86 -8.51 -20.74 -6.06
N ILE A 87 -8.28 -22.04 -6.20
CA ILE A 87 -7.03 -22.67 -5.73
C ILE A 87 -5.85 -22.13 -6.52
N LYS A 88 -5.97 -22.01 -7.83
CA LYS A 88 -4.91 -21.44 -8.66
C LYS A 88 -4.67 -19.96 -8.37
N VAL A 89 -5.75 -19.20 -8.10
CA VAL A 89 -5.64 -17.78 -7.75
C VAL A 89 -4.87 -17.60 -6.44
N VAL A 90 -5.22 -18.32 -5.37
CA VAL A 90 -4.50 -18.20 -4.09
C VAL A 90 -3.08 -18.76 -4.17
N ALA A 91 -2.87 -19.86 -4.89
CA ALA A 91 -1.52 -20.38 -5.12
C ALA A 91 -0.64 -19.37 -5.86
N PHE A 92 -1.19 -18.66 -6.86
CA PHE A 92 -0.49 -17.56 -7.52
C PHE A 92 -0.23 -16.40 -6.55
N GLN A 93 -1.21 -15.99 -5.74
CA GLN A 93 -1.06 -14.91 -4.76
C GLN A 93 0.09 -15.24 -3.78
N THR A 94 0.12 -16.46 -3.23
CA THR A 94 1.19 -16.96 -2.36
C THR A 94 2.55 -16.93 -3.05
N ALA A 95 2.65 -17.47 -4.26
CA ALA A 95 3.90 -17.51 -5.03
C ALA A 95 4.39 -16.09 -5.36
N PHE A 96 3.50 -15.24 -5.85
CA PHE A 96 3.81 -13.87 -6.24
C PHE A 96 4.22 -13.03 -5.02
N SER A 97 3.52 -13.18 -3.91
CA SER A 97 3.85 -12.52 -2.65
C SER A 97 5.21 -12.99 -2.12
N THR A 98 5.46 -14.31 -2.09
CA THR A 98 6.77 -14.88 -1.71
C THR A 98 7.91 -14.28 -2.54
N PHE A 99 7.74 -14.23 -3.86
CA PHE A 99 8.70 -13.61 -4.77
C PHE A 99 8.88 -12.12 -4.51
N ALA A 100 7.79 -11.37 -4.38
CA ALA A 100 7.80 -9.91 -4.21
C ALA A 100 8.56 -9.49 -2.94
N TRP A 101 8.28 -10.15 -1.81
CA TRP A 101 8.94 -9.88 -0.55
C TRP A 101 10.42 -10.33 -0.57
N GLY A 102 10.72 -11.44 -1.24
CA GLY A 102 12.10 -11.86 -1.49
C GLY A 102 12.89 -10.82 -2.28
N MET A 103 12.29 -10.23 -3.31
CA MET A 103 12.90 -9.15 -4.10
C MET A 103 13.09 -7.86 -3.28
N LEU A 104 12.15 -7.51 -2.41
CA LEU A 104 12.30 -6.38 -1.49
C LEU A 104 13.44 -6.63 -0.50
N ALA A 105 13.47 -7.81 0.14
CA ALA A 105 14.52 -8.22 1.07
C ALA A 105 15.91 -8.13 0.42
N LEU A 106 16.02 -8.67 -0.80
CA LEU A 106 17.27 -8.66 -1.57
C LEU A 106 17.70 -7.23 -1.93
N SER A 107 16.78 -6.42 -2.44
CA SER A 107 17.06 -5.05 -2.88
C SER A 107 17.48 -4.15 -1.71
N LEU A 108 16.83 -4.28 -0.56
CA LEU A 108 17.20 -3.57 0.66
C LEU A 108 18.54 -4.06 1.20
N SER A 109 18.78 -5.36 1.25
CA SER A 109 20.06 -5.95 1.67
C SER A 109 21.23 -5.38 0.89
N PHE A 110 21.10 -5.26 -0.42
CA PHE A 110 22.13 -4.61 -1.26
C PHE A 110 22.28 -3.11 -1.03
N SER A 111 21.36 -2.46 -0.37
CA SER A 111 21.44 -1.04 -0.01
C SER A 111 22.11 -0.83 1.36
N MET A 112 22.27 -1.89 2.15
CA MET A 112 22.92 -1.89 3.47
C MET A 112 24.38 -2.31 3.39
N LYS A 113 25.18 -2.05 4.47
CA LYS A 113 26.61 -2.37 4.55
C LYS A 113 26.90 -3.43 5.61
N GLY A 114 27.93 -4.22 5.37
CA GLY A 114 28.46 -5.18 6.35
C GLY A 114 27.40 -6.18 6.87
N LEU A 115 27.36 -6.37 8.17
CA LEU A 115 26.42 -7.28 8.84
C LEU A 115 24.94 -6.89 8.69
N LEU A 116 24.68 -5.63 8.35
CA LEU A 116 23.29 -5.19 8.12
C LEU A 116 22.68 -5.75 6.82
N ARG A 117 23.49 -6.29 5.91
CA ARG A 117 22.99 -6.95 4.70
C ARG A 117 22.15 -8.20 5.04
N PRO A 118 22.73 -9.22 5.68
CA PRO A 118 21.94 -10.40 6.05
C PRO A 118 20.85 -10.10 7.07
N LEU A 119 21.08 -9.14 7.99
CA LEU A 119 20.07 -8.73 8.96
C LEU A 119 18.84 -8.11 8.28
N SER A 120 19.03 -7.16 7.34
CA SER A 120 17.92 -6.55 6.62
C SER A 120 17.19 -7.54 5.72
N PHE A 121 17.92 -8.50 5.12
CA PHE A 121 17.31 -9.58 4.35
C PHE A 121 16.39 -10.43 5.22
N ALA A 122 16.91 -10.95 6.34
CA ALA A 122 16.15 -11.77 7.28
C ALA A 122 14.95 -11.01 7.88
N LEU A 123 15.13 -9.74 8.25
CA LEU A 123 14.09 -8.89 8.83
C LEU A 123 12.90 -8.72 7.88
N ILE A 124 13.15 -8.42 6.61
CA ILE A 124 12.05 -8.22 5.62
C ILE A 124 11.34 -9.54 5.32
N LEU A 125 12.07 -10.66 5.23
CA LEU A 125 11.43 -11.97 5.07
C LEU A 125 10.56 -12.33 6.29
N ALA A 126 11.07 -12.11 7.50
CA ALA A 126 10.32 -12.36 8.73
C ALA A 126 9.10 -11.47 8.85
N LEU A 127 9.22 -10.15 8.53
CA LEU A 127 8.09 -9.22 8.49
C LEU A 127 6.99 -9.71 7.54
N SER A 128 7.36 -10.27 6.40
CA SER A 128 6.37 -10.75 5.42
C SER A 128 5.64 -12.03 5.84
N LEU A 129 6.10 -12.73 6.89
CA LEU A 129 5.39 -13.86 7.50
C LEU A 129 4.35 -13.42 8.53
N GLU A 130 4.31 -12.12 8.85
CA GLU A 130 3.32 -11.55 9.75
C GLU A 130 1.90 -11.75 9.17
N ARG A 131 0.94 -12.15 10.01
CA ARG A 131 -0.40 -12.60 9.57
C ARG A 131 -1.17 -11.56 8.78
N HIS A 132 -1.00 -10.26 9.08
CA HIS A 132 -1.69 -9.18 8.36
C HIS A 132 -1.09 -8.92 6.96
N ILE A 133 0.01 -9.59 6.64
CA ILE A 133 0.61 -9.61 5.30
C ILE A 133 0.31 -10.94 4.63
N ALA A 134 0.74 -12.05 5.23
CA ALA A 134 0.60 -13.39 4.66
C ALA A 134 -0.86 -13.85 4.57
N GLY A 135 -1.69 -13.55 5.56
CA GLY A 135 -3.10 -13.97 5.59
C GLY A 135 -3.96 -13.50 4.42
N TRP A 136 -3.55 -12.43 3.74
CA TRP A 136 -4.26 -11.97 2.55
C TRP A 136 -4.06 -12.85 1.33
N ASP A 137 -3.03 -13.67 1.29
CA ASP A 137 -2.75 -14.53 0.13
C ASP A 137 -3.83 -15.59 -0.09
N VAL A 138 -4.52 -15.99 0.98
CA VAL A 138 -5.63 -16.98 0.96
C VAL A 138 -7.02 -16.34 0.92
N VAL A 139 -7.08 -15.04 0.64
CA VAL A 139 -8.33 -14.28 0.46
C VAL A 139 -8.50 -13.90 -1.00
N ILE A 140 -9.68 -14.12 -1.57
CA ILE A 140 -10.00 -13.79 -2.97
C ILE A 140 -10.35 -12.29 -3.09
N LEU A 141 -9.32 -11.45 -2.92
CA LEU A 141 -9.41 -9.98 -2.97
C LEU A 141 -8.12 -9.36 -3.52
N THR A 142 -8.15 -8.04 -3.68
CA THR A 142 -7.04 -7.25 -4.23
C THR A 142 -5.86 -7.07 -3.28
N GLU A 143 -6.03 -7.32 -1.98
CA GLU A 143 -5.10 -6.95 -0.92
C GLU A 143 -3.74 -7.63 -1.08
N SER A 144 -3.70 -8.95 -1.23
CA SER A 144 -2.45 -9.68 -1.45
C SER A 144 -1.68 -9.14 -2.66
N LEU A 145 -2.38 -8.96 -3.79
CA LEU A 145 -1.75 -8.45 -5.00
C LEU A 145 -1.25 -7.01 -4.85
N SER A 146 -2.02 -6.15 -4.18
CA SER A 146 -1.64 -4.76 -3.91
C SER A 146 -0.42 -4.65 -2.99
N ILE A 147 -0.36 -5.46 -1.92
CA ILE A 147 0.77 -5.53 -0.99
C ILE A 147 2.03 -6.05 -1.70
N SER A 148 1.88 -7.11 -2.47
CA SER A 148 2.99 -7.72 -3.22
C SER A 148 3.57 -6.77 -4.27
N LEU A 149 2.71 -6.06 -4.99
CA LEU A 149 3.13 -5.04 -5.96
C LEU A 149 3.78 -3.83 -5.26
N LEU A 150 3.33 -3.44 -4.05
CA LEU A 150 4.02 -2.44 -3.25
C LEU A 150 5.43 -2.90 -2.86
N ALA A 151 5.60 -4.15 -2.44
CA ALA A 151 6.92 -4.71 -2.14
C ALA A 151 7.84 -4.67 -3.37
N LEU A 152 7.36 -5.08 -4.54
CA LEU A 152 8.12 -4.98 -5.80
C LEU A 152 8.41 -3.52 -6.20
N PHE A 153 7.46 -2.61 -6.00
CA PHE A 153 7.65 -1.18 -6.24
C PHE A 153 8.79 -0.62 -5.40
N LEU A 154 8.82 -0.93 -4.11
CA LEU A 154 9.91 -0.53 -3.21
C LEU A 154 11.24 -1.19 -3.59
N ALA A 155 11.23 -2.48 -3.97
CA ALA A 155 12.40 -3.19 -4.47
C ALA A 155 12.98 -2.51 -5.72
N ALA A 156 12.12 -2.12 -6.67
CA ALA A 156 12.54 -1.42 -7.89
C ALA A 156 13.10 -0.01 -7.57
N TRP A 157 12.54 0.68 -6.57
CA TRP A 157 13.10 1.95 -6.08
C TRP A 157 14.50 1.78 -5.48
N PHE A 158 14.71 0.81 -4.57
CA PHE A 158 16.03 0.54 -4.02
C PHE A 158 17.04 0.21 -5.12
N TRP A 159 16.61 -0.58 -6.11
CA TRP A 159 17.47 -0.92 -7.25
C TRP A 159 17.82 0.30 -8.12
N LEU A 160 16.85 1.17 -8.39
CA LEU A 160 17.06 2.40 -9.16
C LEU A 160 17.99 3.40 -8.44
N LEU A 161 17.83 3.57 -7.13
CA LEU A 161 18.64 4.48 -6.31
C LEU A 161 20.11 4.07 -6.25
N ARG A 162 20.45 2.79 -6.42
CA ARG A 162 21.82 2.29 -6.50
C ARG A 162 22.53 2.69 -7.79
N GLY A 163 21.84 3.17 -8.77
CA GLY A 163 22.40 3.65 -10.04
C GLY A 163 21.31 3.72 -11.10
N TRP A 164 21.24 4.85 -11.74
CA TRP A 164 20.26 5.11 -12.78
C TRP A 164 20.53 4.30 -14.05
N SER A 165 19.51 3.65 -14.59
CA SER A 165 19.47 3.18 -15.98
C SER A 165 18.01 3.18 -16.48
N TRP A 166 17.82 3.30 -17.78
CA TRP A 166 16.49 3.24 -18.39
C TRP A 166 15.82 1.89 -18.18
N GLY A 167 16.57 0.79 -18.20
CA GLY A 167 16.03 -0.54 -17.90
C GLY A 167 15.43 -0.62 -16.49
N LYS A 168 16.05 0.04 -15.49
CA LYS A 168 15.48 0.11 -14.13
C LYS A 168 14.24 0.98 -14.07
N VAL A 169 14.20 2.09 -14.82
CA VAL A 169 12.99 2.93 -14.95
C VAL A 169 11.86 2.14 -15.60
N THR A 170 12.16 1.37 -16.64
CA THR A 170 11.17 0.48 -17.28
C THR A 170 10.62 -0.55 -16.30
N VAL A 171 11.48 -1.24 -15.53
CA VAL A 171 11.03 -2.21 -14.50
C VAL A 171 10.17 -1.53 -13.45
N LEU A 172 10.59 -0.36 -12.94
CA LEU A 172 9.80 0.43 -12.01
C LEU A 172 8.41 0.77 -12.60
N SER A 173 8.36 1.20 -13.85
CA SER A 173 7.10 1.56 -14.54
C SER A 173 6.19 0.34 -14.75
N LEU A 174 6.77 -0.82 -15.14
CA LEU A 174 6.04 -2.08 -15.33
C LEU A 174 5.42 -2.60 -14.03
N VAL A 175 6.07 -2.38 -12.89
CA VAL A 175 5.51 -2.74 -11.57
C VAL A 175 4.49 -1.70 -11.10
N THR A 176 4.76 -0.43 -11.36
CA THR A 176 3.92 0.69 -10.93
C THR A 176 2.56 0.69 -11.62
N PHE A 177 2.51 0.35 -12.91
CA PHE A 177 1.27 0.31 -13.67
C PHE A 177 0.24 -0.66 -13.05
N PRO A 178 0.49 -1.96 -12.91
CA PRO A 178 -0.46 -2.86 -12.27
C PRO A 178 -0.74 -2.46 -10.82
N TRP A 179 0.23 -1.93 -10.07
CA TRP A 179 -0.01 -1.47 -8.69
C TRP A 179 -1.07 -0.37 -8.63
N ALA A 180 -0.98 0.64 -9.49
CA ALA A 180 -1.97 1.72 -9.57
C ALA A 180 -3.38 1.22 -9.92
N PHE A 181 -3.47 0.17 -10.71
CA PHE A 181 -4.73 -0.41 -11.16
C PHE A 181 -5.25 -1.57 -10.29
N THR A 182 -4.59 -1.87 -9.15
CA THR A 182 -5.16 -2.77 -8.15
C THR A 182 -6.15 -2.04 -7.23
N ARG A 183 -5.88 -0.77 -6.90
CA ARG A 183 -6.70 0.06 -6.00
C ARG A 183 -6.58 1.53 -6.42
N ASP A 184 -7.69 2.25 -6.41
CA ASP A 184 -7.71 3.66 -6.83
C ASP A 184 -6.86 4.57 -5.91
N THR A 185 -6.75 4.23 -4.62
CA THR A 185 -5.88 4.92 -3.66
C THR A 185 -4.41 4.86 -4.06
N ASN A 186 -3.93 3.75 -4.66
CA ASN A 186 -2.56 3.61 -5.12
C ASN A 186 -2.22 4.63 -6.22
N GLY A 187 -3.18 4.93 -7.12
CA GLY A 187 -3.03 5.98 -8.13
C GLY A 187 -2.79 7.35 -7.50
N TRP A 188 -3.54 7.72 -6.46
CA TRP A 188 -3.35 8.97 -5.75
C TRP A 188 -1.99 9.05 -5.05
N ILE A 189 -1.52 7.94 -4.47
CA ILE A 189 -0.17 7.88 -3.88
C ILE A 189 0.91 8.10 -4.94
N LEU A 190 0.74 7.59 -6.16
CA LEU A 190 1.68 7.87 -7.27
C LEU A 190 1.74 9.35 -7.60
N LEU A 191 0.61 10.05 -7.64
CA LEU A 191 0.57 11.49 -7.86
C LEU A 191 1.34 12.23 -6.76
N MET A 192 1.17 11.82 -5.50
CA MET A 192 1.90 12.41 -4.38
C MET A 192 3.41 12.13 -4.46
N ILE A 193 3.81 10.93 -4.85
CA ILE A 193 5.23 10.60 -5.09
C ILE A 193 5.78 11.45 -6.24
N ALA A 194 5.03 11.63 -7.31
CA ALA A 194 5.43 12.54 -8.39
C ALA A 194 5.65 13.97 -7.89
N GLY A 195 4.76 14.48 -7.04
CA GLY A 195 4.90 15.77 -6.36
C GLY A 195 6.15 15.85 -5.49
N LEU A 196 6.42 14.83 -4.66
CA LEU A 196 7.65 14.76 -3.85
C LEU A 196 8.92 14.74 -4.72
N ILE A 197 8.90 14.05 -5.86
CA ILE A 197 10.02 14.06 -6.82
C ILE A 197 10.22 15.46 -7.39
N LEU A 198 9.16 16.16 -7.79
CA LEU A 198 9.22 17.55 -8.27
C LEU A 198 9.81 18.46 -7.20
N LEU A 199 9.31 18.41 -5.96
CA LEU A 199 9.87 19.15 -4.83
C LEU A 199 11.37 18.82 -4.62
N GLY A 200 11.73 17.53 -4.72
CA GLY A 200 13.11 17.09 -4.64
C GLY A 200 14.01 17.70 -5.73
N VAL A 201 13.54 17.80 -6.96
CA VAL A 201 14.30 18.38 -8.08
C VAL A 201 14.42 19.90 -7.93
N PHE A 202 13.33 20.59 -7.58
CA PHE A 202 13.33 22.05 -7.52
C PHE A 202 14.04 22.58 -6.26
N PHE A 203 13.75 22.06 -5.09
CA PHE A 203 14.25 22.60 -3.81
C PHE A 203 15.55 21.95 -3.35
N PHE A 204 15.74 20.66 -3.60
CA PHE A 204 16.93 19.92 -3.13
C PHE A 204 17.93 19.62 -4.24
N LYS A 205 17.74 20.20 -5.45
CA LYS A 205 18.62 20.04 -6.60
C LYS A 205 18.88 18.57 -6.96
N ALA A 206 17.85 17.70 -6.80
CA ALA A 206 17.94 16.33 -7.25
C ALA A 206 18.15 16.28 -8.77
N ARG A 207 18.69 15.17 -9.27
CA ARG A 207 19.05 15.06 -10.70
C ARG A 207 17.80 15.18 -11.57
N LYS A 208 17.80 16.10 -12.54
CA LYS A 208 16.67 16.37 -13.46
C LYS A 208 16.07 15.13 -14.14
N ARG A 209 16.86 14.07 -14.32
CA ARG A 209 16.38 12.80 -14.90
C ARG A 209 15.23 12.16 -14.11
N TYR A 210 15.07 12.45 -12.81
CA TYR A 210 13.93 11.98 -12.01
C TYR A 210 12.60 12.60 -12.45
N LEU A 211 12.62 13.70 -13.20
CA LEU A 211 11.42 14.29 -13.81
C LEU A 211 10.71 13.31 -14.75
N TRP A 212 11.44 12.42 -15.42
CA TRP A 212 10.85 11.37 -16.25
C TRP A 212 10.01 10.41 -15.42
N ILE A 213 10.45 10.08 -14.19
CA ILE A 213 9.66 9.22 -13.30
C ILE A 213 8.41 9.96 -12.83
N ALA A 214 8.53 11.24 -12.46
CA ALA A 214 7.36 12.05 -12.09
C ALA A 214 6.36 12.14 -13.24
N LEU A 215 6.82 12.32 -14.48
CA LEU A 215 5.97 12.32 -15.67
C LEU A 215 5.28 10.96 -15.86
N ILE A 216 6.02 9.85 -15.82
CA ILE A 216 5.47 8.50 -15.97
C ILE A 216 4.41 8.23 -14.90
N PHE A 217 4.69 8.57 -13.64
CA PHE A 217 3.75 8.38 -12.54
C PHE A 217 2.49 9.23 -12.70
N SER A 218 2.63 10.47 -13.16
CA SER A 218 1.49 11.34 -13.47
C SER A 218 0.64 10.77 -14.61
N VAL A 219 1.25 10.21 -15.65
CA VAL A 219 0.52 9.55 -16.75
C VAL A 219 -0.21 8.30 -16.25
N ILE A 220 0.46 7.44 -15.47
CA ILE A 220 -0.18 6.24 -14.88
C ILE A 220 -1.35 6.64 -13.97
N PHE A 221 -1.18 7.68 -13.14
CA PHE A 221 -2.26 8.24 -12.32
C PHE A 221 -3.44 8.70 -13.20
N MET A 222 -3.17 9.48 -14.25
CA MET A 222 -4.22 9.96 -15.15
C MET A 222 -5.01 8.82 -15.76
N LEU A 223 -4.34 7.77 -16.23
CA LEU A 223 -4.99 6.59 -16.80
C LEU A 223 -5.83 5.84 -15.76
N SER A 224 -5.30 5.62 -14.56
CA SER A 224 -6.01 4.97 -13.46
C SER A 224 -7.22 5.79 -13.00
N ASN A 225 -7.06 7.10 -12.83
CA ASN A 225 -8.15 7.99 -12.44
C ASN A 225 -9.24 8.12 -13.53
N LEU A 226 -8.84 8.15 -14.81
CA LEU A 226 -9.79 8.11 -15.92
C LEU A 226 -10.60 6.82 -15.93
N SER A 227 -9.96 5.68 -15.72
CA SER A 227 -10.60 4.37 -15.57
C SER A 227 -11.58 4.36 -14.38
N ALA A 228 -11.18 4.89 -13.22
CA ALA A 228 -12.01 4.99 -12.02
C ALA A 228 -13.24 5.88 -12.23
N ASN A 229 -13.06 7.05 -12.85
CA ASN A 229 -14.16 7.98 -13.14
C ASN A 229 -15.15 7.41 -14.15
N LYS A 230 -14.67 6.79 -15.24
CA LYS A 230 -15.56 6.17 -16.23
C LYS A 230 -16.31 4.95 -15.68
N GLY A 231 -15.71 4.24 -14.71
CA GLY A 231 -16.33 3.11 -14.00
C GLY A 231 -17.19 3.52 -12.80
N ASN A 232 -17.34 4.82 -12.53
CA ASN A 232 -18.08 5.37 -11.38
C ASN A 232 -17.67 4.74 -10.03
N ARG A 233 -16.40 4.34 -9.89
CA ARG A 233 -15.90 3.66 -8.68
C ARG A 233 -15.98 4.51 -7.42
N TRP A 234 -16.04 5.83 -7.57
CA TRP A 234 -16.17 6.78 -6.47
C TRP A 234 -17.58 6.83 -5.85
N VAL A 235 -18.60 6.34 -6.56
CA VAL A 235 -20.02 6.49 -6.17
C VAL A 235 -20.32 5.73 -4.88
N PHE A 236 -19.98 4.44 -4.83
CA PHE A 236 -20.25 3.60 -3.67
C PHE A 236 -19.54 4.11 -2.40
N PRO A 237 -18.21 4.35 -2.39
CA PRO A 237 -17.53 4.94 -1.26
C PRO A 237 -18.09 6.30 -0.84
N PHE A 238 -18.47 7.15 -1.80
CA PHE A 238 -19.03 8.46 -1.48
C PHE A 238 -20.42 8.35 -0.82
N GLN A 239 -21.25 7.39 -1.24
CA GLN A 239 -22.53 7.13 -0.57
C GLN A 239 -22.33 6.72 0.90
N ASN A 240 -21.27 5.97 1.22
CA ASN A 240 -20.91 5.65 2.60
C ASN A 240 -20.55 6.90 3.40
N VAL A 241 -19.69 7.75 2.83
CA VAL A 241 -19.32 9.05 3.44
C VAL A 241 -20.56 9.92 3.65
N LEU A 242 -21.46 9.97 2.67
CA LEU A 242 -22.68 10.73 2.75
C LEU A 242 -23.57 10.22 3.88
N ALA A 243 -23.85 8.93 3.94
CA ALA A 243 -24.72 8.35 4.97
C ALA A 243 -24.17 8.53 6.39
N GLN A 244 -22.86 8.31 6.59
CA GLN A 244 -22.29 8.24 7.92
C GLN A 244 -21.69 9.56 8.43
N ARG A 245 -21.35 10.51 7.55
CA ARG A 245 -20.71 11.78 7.96
C ARG A 245 -21.45 13.03 7.53
N ILE A 246 -22.21 12.97 6.44
CA ILE A 246 -22.89 14.17 5.91
C ILE A 246 -24.32 14.24 6.41
N LEU A 247 -25.09 13.16 6.29
CA LEU A 247 -26.49 13.14 6.74
C LEU A 247 -26.62 13.17 8.27
N THR A 248 -25.58 12.81 8.99
CA THR A 248 -25.55 12.82 10.47
C THR A 248 -25.05 14.15 11.07
N ASP A 249 -24.43 15.02 10.26
CA ASP A 249 -23.95 16.36 10.70
C ASP A 249 -24.87 17.44 10.13
N PRO A 250 -25.64 18.17 10.98
CA PRO A 250 -26.53 19.23 10.51
C PRO A 250 -25.84 20.33 9.68
N SER A 251 -24.57 20.64 10.00
CA SER A 251 -23.81 21.66 9.30
C SER A 251 -23.35 21.21 7.92
N ALA A 252 -22.97 19.94 7.79
CA ALA A 252 -22.66 19.32 6.51
C ALA A 252 -23.93 19.20 5.66
N LEU A 253 -25.03 18.69 6.25
CA LEU A 253 -26.31 18.56 5.57
C LEU A 253 -26.78 19.90 4.98
N ALA A 254 -26.70 20.99 5.75
CA ALA A 254 -27.06 22.35 5.27
C ALA A 254 -26.17 22.77 4.09
N PHE A 255 -24.85 22.51 4.16
CA PHE A 255 -23.93 22.82 3.05
C PHE A 255 -24.30 22.05 1.78
N PHE A 256 -24.57 20.75 1.90
CA PHE A 256 -24.92 19.91 0.76
C PHE A 256 -26.29 20.24 0.19
N SER A 257 -27.27 20.59 1.03
CA SER A 257 -28.57 21.13 0.57
C SER A 257 -28.39 22.41 -0.23
N ASN A 258 -27.53 23.34 0.22
CA ASN A 258 -27.20 24.57 -0.53
C ASN A 258 -26.42 24.28 -1.83
N CYS A 259 -25.79 23.12 -1.95
CA CYS A 259 -25.22 22.62 -3.19
C CYS A 259 -26.26 21.95 -4.12
N GLY A 260 -27.55 22.00 -3.79
CA GLY A 260 -28.63 21.43 -4.58
C GLY A 260 -28.88 19.93 -4.30
N MET A 261 -28.36 19.36 -3.22
CA MET A 261 -28.69 18.00 -2.81
C MET A 261 -30.16 17.94 -2.39
N PRO A 262 -31.01 17.10 -2.99
CA PRO A 262 -32.38 16.88 -2.53
C PRO A 262 -32.38 16.23 -1.15
N VAL A 263 -32.90 16.91 -0.15
CA VAL A 263 -33.04 16.38 1.22
C VAL A 263 -34.47 15.92 1.40
N THR A 264 -34.69 14.61 1.25
CA THR A 264 -36.01 13.98 1.42
C THR A 264 -36.02 13.13 2.68
N PRO A 265 -37.22 12.82 3.26
CA PRO A 265 -37.30 11.92 4.41
C PRO A 265 -36.65 10.55 4.14
N GLU A 266 -36.79 10.02 2.93
CA GLU A 266 -36.23 8.74 2.51
C GLU A 266 -34.69 8.78 2.52
N LEU A 267 -34.09 9.90 2.07
CA LEU A 267 -32.64 10.09 2.14
C LEU A 267 -32.16 10.20 3.60
N LEU A 268 -32.89 10.93 4.44
CA LEU A 268 -32.56 11.09 5.85
C LEU A 268 -32.68 9.78 6.65
N ASN A 269 -33.58 8.89 6.27
CA ASN A 269 -33.70 7.56 6.86
C ASN A 269 -32.44 6.67 6.63
N LEU A 270 -31.56 7.04 5.68
CA LEU A 270 -30.30 6.36 5.44
C LEU A 270 -29.14 6.91 6.28
N ALA A 271 -29.40 7.96 7.11
CA ALA A 271 -28.38 8.56 7.97
C ALA A 271 -27.86 7.56 9.01
N GLY A 272 -26.54 7.48 9.15
CA GLY A 272 -25.88 6.55 10.06
C GLY A 272 -25.85 5.10 9.59
N GLY A 273 -26.49 4.78 8.48
CA GLY A 273 -26.58 3.43 7.95
C GLY A 273 -25.26 2.89 7.41
N SER A 274 -25.10 1.55 7.44
CA SER A 274 -23.97 0.89 6.80
C SER A 274 -24.29 0.56 5.34
N SER A 275 -23.35 0.83 4.45
CA SER A 275 -23.48 0.61 3.01
C SER A 275 -23.84 -0.82 2.60
N LEU A 276 -23.52 -1.83 3.42
CA LEU A 276 -23.78 -3.23 3.10
C LEU A 276 -25.25 -3.62 3.23
N SER A 277 -25.98 -3.01 4.20
CA SER A 277 -27.42 -3.29 4.41
C SER A 277 -28.33 -2.35 3.63
N GLU A 278 -27.90 -1.13 3.36
CA GLU A 278 -28.75 -0.06 2.84
C GLU A 278 -28.35 0.42 1.43
N SER A 279 -27.21 -0.05 0.92
CA SER A 279 -26.73 0.32 -0.43
C SER A 279 -27.74 0.05 -1.53
N ARG A 280 -28.61 -0.97 -1.34
CA ARG A 280 -29.65 -1.30 -2.30
C ARG A 280 -30.67 -0.16 -2.45
N ALA A 281 -31.05 0.49 -1.36
CA ALA A 281 -32.00 1.61 -1.38
C ALA A 281 -31.43 2.80 -2.17
N PHE A 282 -30.15 3.15 -1.99
CA PHE A 282 -29.50 4.20 -2.78
C PHE A 282 -29.58 3.98 -4.29
N TYR A 283 -29.62 2.73 -4.76
CA TYR A 283 -29.62 2.41 -6.18
C TYR A 283 -31.03 2.13 -6.74
N THR A 284 -31.92 1.60 -5.93
CA THR A 284 -33.19 1.02 -6.42
C THR A 284 -34.43 1.76 -5.95
N ASP A 285 -34.38 2.54 -4.87
CA ASP A 285 -35.54 3.29 -4.37
C ASP A 285 -35.93 4.42 -5.35
N PRO A 286 -37.15 4.39 -5.92
CA PRO A 286 -37.64 5.46 -6.81
C PRO A 286 -37.65 6.83 -6.14
N ALA A 287 -37.93 6.92 -4.83
CA ALA A 287 -37.96 8.16 -4.07
C ALA A 287 -36.58 8.87 -4.03
N LEU A 288 -35.50 8.15 -4.30
CA LEU A 288 -34.14 8.70 -4.35
C LEU A 288 -33.65 9.00 -5.77
N GLU A 289 -34.51 9.06 -6.78
CA GLU A 289 -34.09 9.34 -8.15
C GLU A 289 -33.50 10.73 -8.32
N SER A 290 -34.11 11.76 -7.72
CA SER A 290 -33.58 13.13 -7.73
C SER A 290 -32.22 13.24 -7.03
N TYR A 291 -32.04 12.50 -5.93
CA TYR A 291 -30.76 12.41 -5.26
C TYR A 291 -29.71 11.75 -6.16
N ARG A 292 -30.02 10.66 -6.85
CA ARG A 292 -29.09 10.01 -7.80
C ARG A 292 -28.70 10.95 -8.95
N ALA A 293 -29.66 11.67 -9.52
CA ALA A 293 -29.36 12.66 -10.56
C ALA A 293 -28.40 13.74 -10.06
N TRP A 294 -28.62 14.28 -8.86
CA TRP A 294 -27.70 15.21 -8.22
C TRP A 294 -26.33 14.57 -7.93
N LEU A 295 -26.28 13.35 -7.40
CA LEU A 295 -25.05 12.63 -7.08
C LEU A 295 -24.12 12.59 -8.29
N TYR A 296 -24.62 12.13 -9.43
CA TYR A 296 -23.81 12.00 -10.65
C TYR A 296 -23.43 13.33 -11.30
N SER A 297 -24.26 14.37 -11.17
CA SER A 297 -24.01 15.67 -11.79
C SER A 297 -23.18 16.63 -10.92
N ALA A 298 -23.43 16.67 -9.62
CA ALA A 298 -22.89 17.68 -8.70
C ALA A 298 -22.22 17.11 -7.44
N GLY A 299 -22.54 15.88 -7.03
CA GLY A 299 -22.15 15.32 -5.74
C GLY A 299 -20.64 15.39 -5.47
N LYS A 300 -19.82 14.94 -6.44
CA LYS A 300 -18.34 14.96 -6.30
C LYS A 300 -17.80 16.39 -6.18
N SER A 301 -18.27 17.33 -6.98
CA SER A 301 -17.82 18.72 -6.95
C SER A 301 -18.26 19.43 -5.66
N CYS A 302 -19.47 19.13 -5.17
CA CYS A 302 -19.95 19.61 -3.89
C CYS A 302 -19.08 19.12 -2.73
N TYR A 303 -18.74 17.82 -2.70
CA TYR A 303 -17.86 17.25 -1.69
C TYR A 303 -16.47 17.91 -1.69
N MET A 304 -15.87 18.08 -2.85
CA MET A 304 -14.57 18.75 -2.94
C MET A 304 -14.65 20.22 -2.44
N ARG A 305 -15.72 20.95 -2.77
CA ARG A 305 -15.94 22.32 -2.24
C ARG A 305 -16.10 22.31 -0.73
N TRP A 306 -16.81 21.30 -0.16
CA TRP A 306 -16.99 21.18 1.27
C TRP A 306 -15.65 20.95 1.99
N LEU A 307 -14.78 20.07 1.47
CA LEU A 307 -13.45 19.84 2.04
C LEU A 307 -12.59 21.12 2.00
N VAL A 308 -12.62 21.85 0.89
CA VAL A 308 -11.82 23.08 0.72
C VAL A 308 -12.38 24.24 1.56
N SER A 309 -13.69 24.31 1.78
CA SER A 309 -14.33 25.37 2.60
C SER A 309 -14.01 25.26 4.09
N ARG A 310 -13.55 24.06 4.54
CA ARG A 310 -13.23 23.77 5.94
C ARG A 310 -11.84 23.11 6.07
N PRO A 311 -10.77 23.79 5.63
CA PRO A 311 -9.47 23.14 5.45
C PRO A 311 -8.91 22.54 6.75
N LEU A 312 -9.06 23.22 7.89
CA LEU A 312 -8.59 22.72 9.18
C LEU A 312 -9.38 21.49 9.64
N THR A 313 -10.70 21.52 9.57
CA THR A 313 -11.57 20.40 9.93
C THR A 313 -11.30 19.20 9.01
N SER A 314 -11.14 19.42 7.72
CA SER A 314 -10.82 18.38 6.76
C SER A 314 -9.44 17.77 6.99
N LEU A 315 -8.44 18.58 7.34
CA LEU A 315 -7.10 18.10 7.68
C LEU A 315 -7.07 17.40 9.04
N LEU A 316 -7.82 17.84 10.03
CA LEU A 316 -7.78 17.27 11.38
C LEU A 316 -8.71 16.07 11.55
N GLY A 317 -9.78 15.95 10.76
CA GLY A 317 -10.74 14.85 10.87
C GLY A 317 -10.12 13.45 10.91
N PRO A 318 -9.11 13.12 10.07
CA PRO A 318 -8.44 11.81 10.15
C PRO A 318 -7.74 11.50 11.48
N TRP A 319 -7.49 12.51 12.34
CA TRP A 319 -6.84 12.29 13.64
C TRP A 319 -7.72 11.54 14.64
N ASP A 320 -9.04 11.66 14.52
CA ASP A 320 -9.98 10.96 15.39
C ASP A 320 -9.81 9.43 15.28
N ASP A 321 -9.48 8.95 14.07
CA ASP A 321 -9.30 7.54 13.75
C ASP A 321 -7.83 7.16 13.49
N PHE A 322 -6.88 8.05 13.73
CA PHE A 322 -5.50 7.91 13.24
C PHE A 322 -4.81 6.64 13.75
N THR A 323 -4.87 6.36 15.04
CA THR A 323 -4.27 5.17 15.64
C THR A 323 -4.96 3.90 15.16
N TRP A 324 -6.29 3.94 15.03
CA TRP A 324 -7.07 2.83 14.51
C TRP A 324 -6.77 2.55 13.02
N LEU A 325 -6.56 3.59 12.21
CA LEU A 325 -6.16 3.46 10.81
C LEU A 325 -4.73 2.93 10.63
N LEU A 326 -3.85 3.16 11.57
CA LEU A 326 -2.51 2.57 11.58
C LEU A 326 -2.49 1.14 12.14
N ALA A 327 -3.47 0.76 12.95
CA ALA A 327 -3.56 -0.58 13.52
C ALA A 327 -4.11 -1.58 12.50
N PHE A 328 -3.60 -2.81 12.52
CA PHE A 328 -4.18 -3.92 11.74
C PHE A 328 -5.42 -4.54 12.42
N GLU A 329 -6.03 -3.86 13.34
CA GLU A 329 -7.16 -4.41 14.09
C GLU A 329 -8.32 -4.80 13.17
N ASN A 330 -9.04 -5.86 13.54
CA ASN A 330 -10.28 -6.33 12.89
C ASN A 330 -10.20 -6.81 11.43
N VAL A 331 -9.01 -7.08 10.90
CA VAL A 331 -8.90 -7.72 9.58
C VAL A 331 -8.98 -9.25 9.63
N SER A 332 -8.88 -9.85 10.82
CA SER A 332 -8.87 -11.31 10.99
C SER A 332 -10.16 -11.99 10.52
N PHE A 333 -11.31 -11.31 10.50
CA PHE A 333 -12.56 -11.88 10.00
C PHE A 333 -12.56 -12.12 8.48
N PHE A 334 -11.61 -11.51 7.74
CA PHE A 334 -11.42 -11.76 6.32
C PHE A 334 -10.68 -13.07 6.04
N TYR A 335 -9.95 -13.61 7.03
CA TYR A 335 -9.17 -14.83 6.83
C TYR A 335 -10.03 -16.10 6.91
N PRO A 336 -9.58 -17.19 6.29
CA PRO A 336 -10.20 -18.50 6.50
C PRO A 336 -10.20 -18.90 7.99
N GLN A 337 -11.23 -19.56 8.48
CA GLN A 337 -11.34 -19.95 9.90
C GLN A 337 -10.16 -20.82 10.40
N ARG A 338 -9.50 -21.55 9.50
CA ARG A 338 -8.37 -22.43 9.81
C ARG A 338 -7.00 -21.81 9.49
N TYR A 339 -6.99 -20.51 9.18
CA TYR A 339 -5.70 -19.83 8.95
C TYR A 339 -5.01 -19.61 10.29
N GLU A 340 -3.82 -20.21 10.43
CA GLU A 340 -2.97 -20.03 11.60
C GLU A 340 -1.77 -19.14 11.23
N PRO A 341 -1.37 -18.18 12.07
CA PRO A 341 -0.20 -17.37 11.82
C PRO A 341 1.09 -18.19 11.81
N VAL A 342 2.01 -17.89 10.91
CA VAL A 342 3.37 -18.52 10.88
C VAL A 342 4.19 -18.09 12.10
N LEU A 343 4.08 -16.80 12.45
CA LEU A 343 4.84 -16.24 13.55
C LEU A 343 4.11 -16.43 14.87
N PRO A 344 4.82 -16.73 15.97
CA PRO A 344 4.22 -16.72 17.29
C PRO A 344 3.79 -15.29 17.67
N TRP A 345 2.77 -15.19 18.54
CA TRP A 345 2.15 -13.91 18.90
C TRP A 345 3.11 -12.82 19.38
N TYR A 346 4.17 -13.19 20.09
CA TYR A 346 5.19 -12.24 20.58
C TYR A 346 6.05 -11.68 19.43
N ALA A 347 6.34 -12.47 18.38
CA ALA A 347 7.04 -12.00 17.20
C ALA A 347 6.14 -11.08 16.37
N GLU A 348 4.86 -11.41 16.22
CA GLU A 348 3.89 -10.51 15.56
C GLU A 348 3.80 -9.15 16.26
N ARG A 349 3.72 -9.14 17.61
CA ARG A 349 3.73 -7.89 18.39
C ARG A 349 5.04 -7.12 18.29
N LEU A 350 6.17 -7.80 18.12
CA LEU A 350 7.46 -7.16 17.89
C LEU A 350 7.49 -6.47 16.51
N PHE A 351 7.04 -7.17 15.48
CA PHE A 351 7.01 -6.62 14.13
C PHE A 351 6.01 -5.48 14.00
N TYR A 352 4.92 -5.54 14.77
CA TYR A 352 3.86 -4.55 14.75
C TYR A 352 3.44 -4.13 16.18
N PRO A 353 4.15 -3.17 16.80
CA PRO A 353 3.90 -2.74 18.18
C PRO A 353 2.67 -1.81 18.28
N GLN A 354 1.47 -2.36 18.26
CA GLN A 354 0.20 -1.64 18.20
C GLN A 354 0.02 -0.58 19.29
N ASN A 355 0.41 -0.89 20.53
CA ASN A 355 0.20 0.02 21.68
C ASN A 355 1.04 1.30 21.66
N MET A 356 2.01 1.41 20.74
CA MET A 356 2.95 2.54 20.65
C MET A 356 2.86 3.29 19.32
N LEU A 357 1.87 3.02 18.49
CA LEU A 357 1.79 3.51 17.11
C LEU A 357 1.96 5.03 16.98
N LEU A 358 1.26 5.80 17.82
CA LEU A 358 1.33 7.26 17.76
C LEU A 358 2.74 7.78 18.09
N TRP A 359 3.37 7.23 19.13
CA TRP A 359 4.73 7.61 19.52
C TRP A 359 5.77 7.22 18.46
N LEU A 360 5.64 6.02 17.92
CA LEU A 360 6.54 5.54 16.88
C LEU A 360 6.37 6.32 15.57
N TRP A 361 5.14 6.70 15.22
CA TRP A 361 4.89 7.58 14.08
C TRP A 361 5.51 8.97 14.29
N GLY A 362 5.32 9.57 15.47
CA GLY A 362 5.95 10.84 15.83
C GLY A 362 7.48 10.77 15.73
N LEU A 363 8.07 9.72 16.31
CA LEU A 363 9.52 9.48 16.25
C LEU A 363 10.03 9.35 14.80
N THR A 364 9.38 8.51 13.99
CA THR A 364 9.79 8.31 12.58
C THR A 364 9.61 9.57 11.75
N THR A 365 8.56 10.36 12.01
CA THR A 365 8.33 11.64 11.32
C THR A 365 9.40 12.66 11.67
N ILE A 366 9.74 12.82 12.96
CA ILE A 366 10.85 13.69 13.40
C ILE A 366 12.16 13.22 12.78
N ALA A 367 12.43 11.90 12.80
CA ALA A 367 13.62 11.33 12.18
C ALA A 367 13.69 11.62 10.67
N ALA A 368 12.56 11.55 9.95
CA ALA A 368 12.49 11.88 8.54
C ALA A 368 12.81 13.37 8.29
N LEU A 369 12.25 14.29 9.09
CA LEU A 369 12.54 15.71 8.99
C LEU A 369 14.04 16.01 9.27
N VAL A 370 14.61 15.38 10.30
CA VAL A 370 16.05 15.49 10.61
C VAL A 370 16.88 14.92 9.45
N ALA A 371 16.48 13.79 8.87
CA ALA A 371 17.17 13.20 7.72
C ALA A 371 17.13 14.10 6.48
N VAL A 372 16.01 14.80 6.25
CA VAL A 372 15.91 15.85 5.21
C VAL A 372 16.89 16.98 5.49
N TRP A 373 16.85 17.55 6.69
CA TRP A 373 17.74 18.65 7.08
C TRP A 373 19.23 18.28 6.96
N LYS A 374 19.62 17.11 7.48
CA LYS A 374 21.02 16.61 7.43
C LYS A 374 21.41 16.05 6.06
N LYS A 375 20.50 15.99 5.09
CA LYS A 375 20.73 15.40 3.76
C LYS A 375 21.29 13.96 3.87
N ALA A 376 20.67 13.15 4.72
CA ALA A 376 21.12 11.80 5.08
C ALA A 376 21.24 10.85 3.86
N TRP A 377 20.48 11.10 2.80
CA TRP A 377 20.58 10.36 1.52
C TRP A 377 21.94 10.43 0.85
N LYS A 378 22.79 11.40 1.22
CA LYS A 378 24.18 11.46 0.72
C LYS A 378 25.05 10.33 1.28
N ALA A 379 24.72 9.84 2.47
CA ALA A 379 25.44 8.72 3.10
C ALA A 379 24.88 7.36 2.62
N ASN A 380 23.56 7.23 2.54
CA ASN A 380 22.87 6.06 2.02
C ASN A 380 21.57 6.49 1.31
N ALA A 381 21.41 6.09 0.05
CA ALA A 381 20.26 6.44 -0.76
C ALA A 381 18.93 5.85 -0.23
N ALA A 382 18.99 4.80 0.61
CA ALA A 382 17.82 4.21 1.25
C ALA A 382 17.05 5.21 2.15
N TRP A 383 17.72 6.27 2.65
CA TRP A 383 17.06 7.37 3.34
C TRP A 383 15.99 8.06 2.50
N VAL A 384 16.13 8.07 1.16
CA VAL A 384 15.10 8.65 0.27
C VAL A 384 13.81 7.87 0.37
N VAL A 385 13.89 6.53 0.38
CA VAL A 385 12.70 5.66 0.51
C VAL A 385 12.07 5.83 1.89
N PHE A 386 12.88 5.85 2.96
CA PHE A 386 12.39 6.09 4.32
C PHE A 386 11.65 7.43 4.44
N ILE A 387 12.26 8.52 3.97
CA ILE A 387 11.65 9.86 3.98
C ILE A 387 10.34 9.85 3.19
N GLY A 388 10.35 9.27 1.99
CA GLY A 388 9.15 9.17 1.16
C GLY A 388 8.02 8.40 1.85
N LEU A 389 8.33 7.25 2.46
CA LEU A 389 7.36 6.48 3.23
C LEU A 389 6.75 7.31 4.37
N CYS A 390 7.59 7.97 5.19
CA CYS A 390 7.12 8.77 6.32
C CYS A 390 6.25 9.96 5.88
N LEU A 391 6.68 10.71 4.87
CA LEU A 391 5.95 11.90 4.41
C LEU A 391 4.61 11.55 3.76
N LEU A 392 4.45 10.33 3.26
CA LEU A 392 3.22 9.88 2.61
C LEU A 392 2.22 9.24 3.58
N ILE A 393 2.57 8.92 4.83
CA ILE A 393 1.64 8.28 5.77
C ILE A 393 0.38 9.12 5.96
N TYR A 394 0.55 10.37 6.39
CA TYR A 394 -0.60 11.23 6.67
C TYR A 394 -1.44 11.57 5.42
N PRO A 395 -0.85 11.98 4.29
CA PRO A 395 -1.59 12.14 3.05
C PRO A 395 -2.35 10.88 2.61
N HIS A 396 -1.78 9.69 2.82
CA HIS A 396 -2.44 8.43 2.51
C HIS A 396 -3.64 8.18 3.44
N ILE A 397 -3.48 8.40 4.75
CA ILE A 397 -4.58 8.36 5.72
C ILE A 397 -5.69 9.31 5.30
N PHE A 398 -5.34 10.54 4.92
CA PHE A 398 -6.29 11.56 4.46
C PHE A 398 -7.14 11.05 3.28
N ILE A 399 -6.51 10.45 2.28
CA ILE A 399 -7.23 9.88 1.13
C ILE A 399 -8.15 8.73 1.55
N VAL A 400 -7.65 7.81 2.38
CA VAL A 400 -8.43 6.65 2.83
C VAL A 400 -9.62 7.10 3.67
N TRP A 401 -9.40 8.01 4.61
CA TRP A 401 -10.42 8.49 5.53
C TRP A 401 -11.53 9.28 4.82
N HIS A 402 -11.17 10.18 3.91
CA HIS A 402 -12.13 10.95 3.12
C HIS A 402 -12.74 10.16 1.96
N GLY A 403 -12.07 9.11 1.52
CA GLY A 403 -12.47 8.31 0.37
C GLY A 403 -13.59 7.32 0.66
N ASP A 404 -13.63 6.75 1.86
CA ASP A 404 -14.64 5.76 2.29
C ASP A 404 -14.75 5.76 3.82
N VAL A 405 -15.91 5.38 4.32
CA VAL A 405 -16.14 5.15 5.76
C VAL A 405 -16.33 3.66 6.05
N SER A 406 -16.89 2.92 5.10
CA SER A 406 -17.12 1.49 5.24
C SER A 406 -15.84 0.70 4.97
N GLY A 407 -15.48 -0.17 5.93
CA GLY A 407 -14.27 -1.00 5.78
C GLY A 407 -12.96 -0.20 5.75
N THR A 408 -12.93 0.99 6.34
CA THR A 408 -11.79 1.93 6.33
C THR A 408 -10.50 1.27 6.81
N HIS A 409 -10.57 0.37 7.83
CA HIS A 409 -9.43 -0.42 8.31
C HIS A 409 -8.82 -1.32 7.23
N ARG A 410 -9.63 -1.92 6.35
CA ARG A 410 -9.15 -2.68 5.20
C ARG A 410 -8.50 -1.77 4.15
N HIS A 411 -9.08 -0.61 3.92
CA HIS A 411 -8.50 0.38 3.01
C HIS A 411 -7.21 0.99 3.56
N ALA A 412 -7.08 1.10 4.88
CA ALA A 412 -5.89 1.57 5.58
C ALA A 412 -4.74 0.54 5.66
N LEU A 413 -4.97 -0.72 5.28
CA LEU A 413 -3.96 -1.79 5.33
C LEU A 413 -2.63 -1.38 4.67
N THR A 414 -2.69 -0.73 3.50
CA THR A 414 -1.49 -0.25 2.80
C THR A 414 -0.78 0.86 3.57
N VAL A 415 -1.53 1.72 4.30
CA VAL A 415 -0.97 2.76 5.17
C VAL A 415 -0.26 2.14 6.37
N SER A 416 -0.90 1.17 7.01
CA SER A 416 -0.33 0.44 8.15
C SER A 416 0.98 -0.24 7.75
N LEU A 417 0.98 -0.92 6.60
CA LEU A 417 2.19 -1.54 6.06
C LEU A 417 3.27 -0.51 5.72
N GLN A 418 2.91 0.62 5.13
CA GLN A 418 3.82 1.72 4.85
C GLN A 418 4.49 2.25 6.12
N PHE A 419 3.71 2.39 7.20
CA PHE A 419 4.21 2.78 8.51
C PHE A 419 5.20 1.75 9.08
N VAL A 420 4.84 0.46 9.10
CA VAL A 420 5.68 -0.62 9.61
C VAL A 420 7.00 -0.69 8.84
N LEU A 421 6.95 -0.63 7.51
CA LEU A 421 8.15 -0.59 6.67
C LEU A 421 9.02 0.63 6.96
N SER A 422 8.42 1.80 7.19
CA SER A 422 9.17 3.01 7.53
C SER A 422 9.87 2.87 8.88
N PHE A 423 9.20 2.32 9.89
CA PHE A 423 9.74 2.10 11.22
C PHE A 423 10.96 1.15 11.20
N TRP A 424 10.82 -0.01 10.57
CA TRP A 424 11.92 -0.98 10.49
C TRP A 424 13.08 -0.49 9.61
N LEU A 425 12.77 0.20 8.52
CA LEU A 425 13.81 0.82 7.69
C LEU A 425 14.57 1.91 8.46
N PHE A 426 13.87 2.70 9.28
CA PHE A 426 14.53 3.67 10.17
C PHE A 426 15.49 2.98 11.16
N GLY A 427 15.06 1.91 11.81
CA GLY A 427 15.91 1.14 12.73
C GLY A 427 17.19 0.64 12.06
N LEU A 428 17.09 0.07 10.84
CA LEU A 428 18.24 -0.38 10.07
C LEU A 428 19.18 0.77 9.67
N LEU A 429 18.64 1.89 9.21
CA LEU A 429 19.42 3.06 8.81
C LEU A 429 20.10 3.74 9.99
N LEU A 430 19.43 3.79 11.14
CA LEU A 430 20.02 4.32 12.37
C LEU A 430 21.18 3.43 12.84
N LEU A 431 20.98 2.11 12.83
CA LEU A 431 22.02 1.17 13.20
C LEU A 431 23.22 1.25 12.23
N GLU A 432 22.97 1.40 10.91
CA GLU A 432 24.07 1.64 9.94
C GLU A 432 24.86 2.90 10.27
N ALA A 433 24.16 4.00 10.58
CA ALA A 433 24.81 5.27 10.92
C ALA A 433 25.66 5.15 12.19
N ILE A 434 25.18 4.46 13.21
CA ILE A 434 25.91 4.18 14.47
C ILE A 434 27.17 3.36 14.20
N LEU A 435 27.03 2.20 13.54
CA LEU A 435 28.14 1.31 13.24
C LEU A 435 29.21 1.99 12.36
N THR A 436 28.80 2.83 11.42
CA THR A 436 29.75 3.58 10.58
C THR A 436 30.58 4.58 11.42
N ARG A 437 29.98 5.23 12.42
CA ARG A 437 30.68 6.15 13.32
C ARG A 437 31.70 5.42 14.20
N PHE A 438 31.36 4.24 14.72
CA PHE A 438 32.29 3.43 15.55
C PHE A 438 33.49 2.96 14.74
N ARG A 439 33.31 2.53 13.48
CA ARG A 439 34.41 2.16 12.58
C ARG A 439 35.38 3.33 12.31
N VAL A 440 34.86 4.53 12.09
CA VAL A 440 35.71 5.72 11.86
C VAL A 440 36.52 6.07 13.11
N ARG A 441 36.05 5.73 14.30
CA ARG A 441 36.76 5.96 15.58
C ARG A 441 37.70 4.80 15.99
N GLY A 442 37.85 3.78 15.17
CA GLY A 442 38.78 2.66 15.45
C GLY A 442 38.33 1.67 16.53
N PHE A 443 37.05 1.68 16.88
CA PHE A 443 36.51 0.76 17.90
C PHE A 443 36.01 -0.59 17.34
N VAL A 444 35.98 -0.76 16.02
CA VAL A 444 35.55 -2.02 15.35
C VAL A 444 36.38 -2.25 14.09
#